data_1e8b17709e2f3d9084a7180770318296
#
_entry.id   1e8b17709e2f3d9084a7180770318296
#
_cell.length_a   1.000
_cell.length_b   1.000
_cell.length_c   1.000
_cell.angle_alpha   90.00
_cell.angle_beta   90.00
_cell.angle_gamma   90.00
#
_symmetry.space_group_name_H-M   'P 1'
#
loop_
_entity.id
_entity.type
_entity.pdbx_description
1 polymer ?
#
loop_
_entity_poly.entity_id
_entity_poly.type
_entity_poly.pdbx_seq_one_letter_code
_entity_poly.pdbx_strand_id
1 'polypeptide(L)'
;SRKQGMTYKSAAAYVVGGLVALGMLASASAPMAEGYENMVGDKKSGYHYSTPATQSIQDDDFNNPSFLWVDQGEQLWSKVDGKAGKSCATCHDAAAKSMKGVGATYPKIDAKSGKLINIEQRINSCRKNNMQAKPWKWESNQLLGMTAFVKLQSRGMPVNVSIDGAAKPYYEKGKNFYNQRRGMLDMSCSGCHVENAGKMVRADLLSNGFSNGFPTYRLKWQ
;
A
#
# COMPACT_ATOMS: atom_id res chain seq x y z
N SER A 1 38.55 -19.91 -84.10
CA SER A 1 38.92 -19.36 -82.81
C SER A 1 38.58 -17.89 -82.74
N ARG A 2 37.48 -17.51 -82.01
CA ARG A 2 37.04 -16.12 -81.85
C ARG A 2 37.42 -15.64 -80.45
N LYS A 3 38.15 -14.56 -80.41
CA LYS A 3 38.45 -13.79 -79.22
C LYS A 3 37.25 -12.88 -78.99
N GLN A 4 36.62 -13.00 -77.83
CA GLN A 4 35.64 -12.03 -77.38
C GLN A 4 36.27 -11.14 -76.30
N GLY A 5 36.33 -9.85 -76.61
CA GLY A 5 36.80 -8.83 -75.69
C GLY A 5 35.72 -8.47 -74.66
N MET A 6 36.10 -8.41 -73.42
CA MET A 6 35.23 -8.01 -72.29
C MET A 6 35.51 -6.54 -71.94
N THR A 7 34.51 -5.69 -72.20
CA THR A 7 34.57 -4.27 -71.90
C THR A 7 34.15 -4.08 -70.39
N TYR A 8 35.07 -3.54 -69.62
CA TYR A 8 34.75 -3.11 -68.21
C TYR A 8 34.00 -1.79 -68.26
N LYS A 9 32.75 -1.82 -67.72
CA LYS A 9 32.02 -0.60 -67.39
C LYS A 9 32.40 -0.16 -65.99
N SER A 10 32.92 1.04 -65.84
CA SER A 10 33.24 1.70 -64.61
C SER A 10 31.93 1.92 -63.81
N ALA A 11 31.85 1.35 -62.61
CA ALA A 11 30.74 1.64 -61.62
C ALA A 11 31.11 2.89 -60.82
N ALA A 12 30.29 3.89 -60.92
CA ALA A 12 30.34 5.10 -60.07
C ALA A 12 29.94 4.73 -58.64
N ALA A 13 30.80 5.01 -57.69
CA ALA A 13 30.52 4.84 -56.27
C ALA A 13 29.59 5.98 -55.79
N TYR A 14 28.37 5.64 -55.43
CA TYR A 14 27.49 6.52 -54.65
C TYR A 14 27.87 6.45 -53.17
N VAL A 15 28.39 7.55 -52.64
CA VAL A 15 28.55 7.75 -51.19
C VAL A 15 27.15 8.08 -50.62
N VAL A 16 26.52 7.08 -50.02
CA VAL A 16 25.31 7.32 -49.25
C VAL A 16 25.73 7.79 -47.85
N GLY A 17 25.62 9.08 -47.62
CA GLY A 17 25.77 9.68 -46.30
C GLY A 17 24.65 9.21 -45.38
N GLY A 18 24.95 8.26 -44.49
CA GLY A 18 24.04 7.83 -43.46
C GLY A 18 23.93 8.89 -42.37
N LEU A 19 22.81 9.63 -42.35
CA LEU A 19 22.38 10.41 -41.20
C LEU A 19 22.02 9.43 -40.07
N VAL A 20 22.91 9.27 -39.10
CA VAL A 20 22.59 8.61 -37.84
C VAL A 20 21.68 9.58 -37.04
N ALA A 21 20.38 9.41 -37.16
CA ALA A 21 19.46 10.05 -36.28
C ALA A 21 19.64 9.44 -34.87
N LEU A 22 20.30 10.16 -33.97
CA LEU A 22 20.26 9.87 -32.53
C LEU A 22 18.83 10.06 -32.07
N GLY A 23 18.06 8.97 -32.04
CA GLY A 23 16.76 8.93 -31.38
C GLY A 23 16.96 9.13 -29.88
N MET A 24 16.72 10.34 -29.38
CA MET A 24 16.49 10.55 -27.97
C MET A 24 15.28 9.70 -27.58
N LEU A 25 15.53 8.58 -26.90
CA LEU A 25 14.49 7.86 -26.15
C LEU A 25 14.03 8.80 -25.04
N ALA A 26 13.04 9.62 -25.33
CA ALA A 26 12.28 10.29 -24.30
C ALA A 26 11.63 9.19 -23.48
N SER A 27 12.15 8.94 -22.29
CA SER A 27 11.48 8.13 -21.28
C SER A 27 10.15 8.81 -20.98
N ALA A 28 9.08 8.33 -21.59
CA ALA A 28 7.74 8.74 -21.25
C ALA A 28 7.51 8.30 -19.80
N SER A 29 7.62 9.24 -18.89
CA SER A 29 7.10 9.06 -17.54
C SER A 29 5.61 8.75 -17.69
N ALA A 30 5.18 7.56 -17.27
CA ALA A 30 3.77 7.22 -17.24
C ALA A 30 3.03 8.33 -16.47
N PRO A 31 1.84 8.77 -16.93
CA PRO A 31 1.06 9.74 -16.18
C PRO A 31 0.76 9.18 -14.80
N MET A 32 1.19 9.88 -13.77
CA MET A 32 0.84 9.55 -12.39
C MET A 32 -0.68 9.71 -12.23
N ALA A 33 -1.30 8.75 -11.59
CA ALA A 33 -2.74 8.79 -11.35
C ALA A 33 -3.10 10.09 -10.62
N GLU A 34 -3.86 10.95 -11.31
CA GLU A 34 -4.41 12.16 -10.71
C GLU A 34 -5.31 11.79 -9.54
N GLY A 35 -5.04 12.30 -8.36
CA GLY A 35 -5.93 12.15 -7.20
C GLY A 35 -5.25 11.79 -5.89
N TYR A 36 -4.06 11.20 -5.91
CA TYR A 36 -3.34 10.87 -4.68
C TYR A 36 -2.44 12.00 -4.17
N GLU A 37 -2.15 12.99 -5.00
CA GLU A 37 -1.20 14.08 -4.70
C GLU A 37 -1.65 14.98 -3.55
N ASN A 38 -2.95 15.12 -3.34
CA ASN A 38 -3.53 16.05 -2.36
C ASN A 38 -3.96 15.39 -1.05
N MET A 39 -3.80 14.06 -0.90
CA MET A 39 -4.33 13.36 0.29
C MET A 39 -3.41 13.46 1.51
N VAL A 40 -2.16 13.85 1.33
CA VAL A 40 -1.13 13.92 2.39
C VAL A 40 -0.35 15.24 2.36
N GLY A 41 -0.90 16.29 1.80
CA GLY A 41 -0.22 17.57 1.61
C GLY A 41 0.94 17.44 0.62
N ASP A 42 2.11 17.95 1.02
CA ASP A 42 3.36 17.87 0.25
C ASP A 42 4.02 16.48 0.26
N LYS A 43 3.48 15.53 1.04
CA LYS A 43 4.00 14.17 1.18
C LYS A 43 3.24 13.22 0.28
N LYS A 44 3.96 12.32 -0.39
CA LYS A 44 3.38 11.35 -1.32
C LYS A 44 3.18 10.01 -0.64
N SER A 45 2.09 9.31 -0.97
CA SER A 45 1.87 7.94 -0.52
C SER A 45 2.92 7.00 -1.13
N GLY A 46 3.11 5.81 -0.54
CA GLY A 46 4.02 4.80 -1.09
C GLY A 46 3.71 4.39 -2.52
N TYR A 47 2.46 4.54 -2.98
CA TYR A 47 2.03 4.30 -4.35
C TYR A 47 2.90 5.07 -5.37
N HIS A 48 3.19 6.35 -5.12
CA HIS A 48 4.00 7.19 -6.02
C HIS A 48 5.45 6.75 -6.15
N TYR A 49 5.92 5.94 -5.22
CA TYR A 49 7.28 5.39 -5.23
C TYR A 49 7.34 3.97 -5.80
N SER A 50 6.20 3.40 -6.14
CA SER A 50 6.10 2.06 -6.71
C SER A 50 6.37 2.07 -8.21
N THR A 51 6.83 0.93 -8.75
CA THR A 51 6.98 0.76 -10.19
C THR A 51 5.61 0.80 -10.88
N PRO A 52 5.54 1.16 -12.19
CA PRO A 52 4.27 1.13 -12.93
C PRO A 52 3.58 -0.23 -12.89
N ALA A 53 4.33 -1.34 -12.89
CA ALA A 53 3.78 -2.69 -12.75
C ALA A 53 3.09 -2.89 -11.40
N THR A 54 3.71 -2.44 -10.30
CA THR A 54 3.12 -2.51 -8.95
C THR A 54 1.89 -1.62 -8.84
N GLN A 55 1.94 -0.42 -9.42
CA GLN A 55 0.79 0.50 -9.46
C GLN A 55 -0.38 -0.13 -10.20
N SER A 56 -0.14 -0.74 -11.37
CA SER A 56 -1.17 -1.41 -12.16
C SER A 56 -1.85 -2.55 -11.40
N ILE A 57 -1.09 -3.35 -10.64
CA ILE A 57 -1.65 -4.40 -9.77
C ILE A 57 -2.49 -3.79 -8.64
N GLN A 58 -2.03 -2.68 -8.06
CA GLN A 58 -2.74 -2.01 -6.96
C GLN A 58 -4.04 -1.34 -7.43
N ASP A 59 -4.08 -0.82 -8.66
CA ASP A 59 -5.22 -0.12 -9.23
C ASP A 59 -6.33 -1.06 -9.71
N ASP A 60 -6.00 -2.30 -10.03
CA ASP A 60 -6.93 -3.30 -10.51
C ASP A 60 -7.32 -4.27 -9.37
N ASP A 61 -8.54 -4.12 -8.87
CA ASP A 61 -9.06 -4.92 -7.76
C ASP A 61 -9.08 -6.43 -8.08
N PHE A 62 -9.23 -6.80 -9.35
CA PHE A 62 -9.23 -8.19 -9.77
C PHE A 62 -7.82 -8.81 -9.72
N ASN A 63 -6.80 -8.04 -10.07
CA ASN A 63 -5.41 -8.48 -10.06
C ASN A 63 -4.70 -8.23 -8.72
N ASN A 64 -5.29 -7.45 -7.82
CA ASN A 64 -4.71 -7.15 -6.53
C ASN A 64 -4.88 -8.33 -5.56
N PRO A 65 -3.79 -9.04 -5.18
CA PRO A 65 -3.89 -10.24 -4.33
C PRO A 65 -4.49 -9.97 -2.94
N SER A 66 -4.51 -8.74 -2.47
CA SER A 66 -5.15 -8.40 -1.20
C SER A 66 -6.68 -8.58 -1.22
N PHE A 67 -7.30 -8.59 -2.38
CA PHE A 67 -8.74 -8.82 -2.49
C PHE A 67 -9.16 -10.25 -2.13
N LEU A 68 -8.30 -11.24 -2.26
CA LEU A 68 -8.54 -12.59 -1.73
C LEU A 68 -8.80 -12.56 -0.21
N TRP A 69 -8.12 -11.66 0.51
CA TRP A 69 -8.31 -11.46 1.94
C TRP A 69 -9.55 -10.63 2.25
N VAL A 70 -9.87 -9.66 1.40
CA VAL A 70 -11.14 -8.91 1.50
C VAL A 70 -12.33 -9.84 1.37
N ASP A 71 -12.33 -10.71 0.36
CA ASP A 71 -13.40 -11.69 0.13
C ASP A 71 -13.56 -12.64 1.32
N GLN A 72 -12.47 -13.11 1.88
CA GLN A 72 -12.50 -13.90 3.11
C GLN A 72 -13.11 -13.11 4.29
N GLY A 73 -12.74 -11.86 4.43
CA GLY A 73 -13.28 -10.97 5.46
C GLY A 73 -14.77 -10.72 5.30
N GLU A 74 -15.24 -10.55 4.07
CA GLU A 74 -16.65 -10.38 3.74
C GLU A 74 -17.47 -11.62 4.12
N GLN A 75 -16.99 -12.81 3.78
CA GLN A 75 -17.64 -14.06 4.19
C GLN A 75 -17.72 -14.19 5.73
N LEU A 76 -16.67 -13.79 6.43
CA LEU A 76 -16.64 -13.81 7.90
C LEU A 76 -17.54 -12.76 8.53
N TRP A 77 -17.87 -11.67 7.83
CA TRP A 77 -18.70 -10.58 8.35
C TRP A 77 -20.10 -11.04 8.76
N SER A 78 -20.70 -11.88 7.94
CA SER A 78 -22.03 -12.43 8.16
C SER A 78 -22.05 -13.78 8.89
N LYS A 79 -20.86 -14.37 9.12
CA LYS A 79 -20.74 -15.67 9.77
C LYS A 79 -21.05 -15.58 11.26
N VAL A 80 -22.07 -16.30 11.68
CA VAL A 80 -22.42 -16.43 13.12
C VAL A 80 -21.34 -17.24 13.83
N ASP A 81 -20.91 -16.77 15.01
CA ASP A 81 -19.89 -17.41 15.84
C ASP A 81 -20.09 -17.07 17.32
N GLY A 82 -19.48 -17.89 18.18
CA GLY A 82 -19.51 -17.71 19.63
C GLY A 82 -20.83 -18.08 20.28
N LYS A 83 -20.81 -18.12 21.62
CA LYS A 83 -21.97 -18.53 22.43
C LYS A 83 -23.17 -17.58 22.34
N ALA A 84 -22.90 -16.32 21.96
CA ALA A 84 -23.97 -15.33 21.80
C ALA A 84 -24.73 -15.48 20.46
N GLY A 85 -24.31 -16.40 19.56
CA GLY A 85 -25.00 -16.64 18.28
C GLY A 85 -25.05 -15.40 17.39
N LYS A 86 -24.01 -14.59 17.37
CA LYS A 86 -23.94 -13.32 16.63
C LYS A 86 -22.87 -13.33 15.55
N SER A 87 -23.08 -12.50 14.54
CA SER A 87 -22.05 -12.15 13.56
C SER A 87 -21.66 -10.67 13.69
N CYS A 88 -20.68 -10.21 12.95
CA CYS A 88 -20.40 -8.78 12.86
C CYS A 88 -21.62 -8.03 12.30
N ALA A 89 -22.23 -8.58 11.25
CA ALA A 89 -23.44 -8.02 10.63
C ALA A 89 -24.63 -7.92 11.59
N THR A 90 -24.76 -8.80 12.58
CA THR A 90 -25.85 -8.76 13.57
C THR A 90 -25.92 -7.42 14.32
N CYS A 91 -24.77 -6.78 14.57
CA CYS A 91 -24.69 -5.51 15.28
C CYS A 91 -24.35 -4.32 14.38
N HIS A 92 -23.72 -4.58 13.24
CA HIS A 92 -23.16 -3.55 12.37
C HIS A 92 -23.85 -3.46 11.00
N ASP A 93 -24.83 -4.31 10.70
CA ASP A 93 -25.51 -4.36 9.40
C ASP A 93 -24.53 -4.44 8.21
N ALA A 94 -24.77 -3.65 7.16
CA ALA A 94 -23.93 -3.58 5.98
C ALA A 94 -22.61 -2.84 6.29
N ALA A 95 -21.48 -3.51 6.09
CA ALA A 95 -20.16 -2.95 6.37
C ALA A 95 -19.88 -1.65 5.60
N ALA A 96 -20.33 -1.56 4.34
CA ALA A 96 -20.16 -0.36 3.52
C ALA A 96 -20.78 0.91 4.17
N LYS A 97 -21.78 0.75 5.01
CA LYS A 97 -22.41 1.84 5.74
C LYS A 97 -21.75 2.05 7.11
N SER A 98 -21.68 0.98 7.90
CA SER A 98 -21.28 1.06 9.33
C SER A 98 -19.78 1.16 9.55
N MET A 99 -18.97 0.68 8.60
CA MET A 99 -17.50 0.71 8.69
C MET A 99 -16.88 1.79 7.81
N LYS A 100 -17.69 2.61 7.13
CA LYS A 100 -17.18 3.72 6.31
C LYS A 100 -16.33 4.66 7.17
N GLY A 101 -15.07 4.85 6.79
CA GLY A 101 -14.11 5.70 7.50
C GLY A 101 -13.48 5.11 8.76
N VAL A 102 -13.98 3.97 9.25
CA VAL A 102 -13.47 3.35 10.49
C VAL A 102 -11.99 3.01 10.38
N GLY A 103 -11.57 2.43 9.25
CA GLY A 103 -10.17 2.07 9.02
C GLY A 103 -9.22 3.26 9.02
N ALA A 104 -9.69 4.44 8.64
CA ALA A 104 -8.89 5.67 8.60
C ALA A 104 -8.64 6.29 10.00
N THR A 105 -9.36 5.84 11.03
CA THR A 105 -9.28 6.41 12.39
C THR A 105 -8.43 5.61 13.37
N TYR A 106 -7.86 4.48 12.94
CA TYR A 106 -7.03 3.63 13.80
C TYR A 106 -5.53 3.85 13.54
N PRO A 107 -4.67 3.74 14.58
CA PRO A 107 -4.97 3.38 15.97
C PRO A 107 -5.69 4.49 16.73
N LYS A 108 -6.44 4.14 17.78
CA LYS A 108 -7.11 5.10 18.65
C LYS A 108 -7.20 4.64 20.10
N ILE A 109 -7.50 5.56 21.01
CA ILE A 109 -7.71 5.24 22.41
C ILE A 109 -9.04 4.49 22.56
N ASP A 110 -9.00 3.35 23.20
CA ASP A 110 -10.18 2.62 23.59
C ASP A 110 -10.81 3.25 24.83
N ALA A 111 -12.06 3.70 24.72
CA ALA A 111 -12.75 4.40 25.80
C ALA A 111 -12.93 3.56 27.08
N LYS A 112 -12.96 2.21 26.95
CA LYS A 112 -13.13 1.33 28.11
C LYS A 112 -11.83 1.07 28.87
N SER A 113 -10.74 0.89 28.15
CA SER A 113 -9.44 0.54 28.77
C SER A 113 -8.49 1.73 28.91
N GLY A 114 -8.76 2.86 28.25
CA GLY A 114 -7.86 4.01 28.19
C GLY A 114 -6.57 3.75 27.40
N LYS A 115 -6.44 2.60 26.73
CA LYS A 115 -5.22 2.19 26.02
C LYS A 115 -5.33 2.48 24.53
N LEU A 116 -4.19 2.76 23.92
CA LEU A 116 -4.10 2.79 22.46
C LEU A 116 -4.29 1.39 21.90
N ILE A 117 -5.22 1.23 20.96
CA ILE A 117 -5.49 -0.04 20.29
C ILE A 117 -5.51 0.14 18.79
N ASN A 118 -5.13 -0.91 18.08
CA ASN A 118 -5.30 -1.02 16.64
C ASN A 118 -6.66 -1.67 16.29
N ILE A 119 -6.95 -1.76 15.00
CA ILE A 119 -8.24 -2.30 14.53
C ILE A 119 -8.36 -3.79 14.79
N GLU A 120 -7.29 -4.55 14.73
CA GLU A 120 -7.25 -5.99 15.02
C GLU A 120 -7.62 -6.27 16.50
N GLN A 121 -7.09 -5.46 17.39
CA GLN A 121 -7.45 -5.54 18.83
C GLN A 121 -8.93 -5.19 19.03
N ARG A 122 -9.48 -4.22 18.30
CA ARG A 122 -10.90 -3.90 18.35
C ARG A 122 -11.75 -5.05 17.85
N ILE A 123 -11.42 -5.67 16.73
CA ILE A 123 -12.13 -6.85 16.20
C ILE A 123 -12.16 -7.95 17.24
N ASN A 124 -11.01 -8.30 17.83
CA ASN A 124 -10.92 -9.33 18.84
C ASN A 124 -11.65 -8.96 20.15
N SER A 125 -11.69 -7.68 20.52
CA SER A 125 -12.48 -7.20 21.66
C SER A 125 -13.98 -7.42 21.42
N CYS A 126 -14.50 -7.11 20.21
CA CYS A 126 -15.88 -7.37 19.85
C CYS A 126 -16.20 -8.86 19.84
N ARG A 127 -15.33 -9.70 19.30
CA ARG A 127 -15.48 -11.16 19.32
C ARG A 127 -15.61 -11.70 20.73
N LYS A 128 -14.68 -11.31 21.61
CA LYS A 128 -14.66 -11.78 23.00
C LYS A 128 -15.86 -11.29 23.79
N ASN A 129 -16.14 -9.99 23.75
CA ASN A 129 -17.07 -9.36 24.69
C ASN A 129 -18.53 -9.36 24.21
N ASN A 130 -18.76 -9.26 22.89
CA ASN A 130 -20.11 -9.11 22.34
C ASN A 130 -20.62 -10.39 21.65
N MET A 131 -19.73 -11.17 21.07
CA MET A 131 -20.08 -12.45 20.42
C MET A 131 -19.86 -13.65 21.35
N GLN A 132 -19.11 -13.48 22.45
CA GLN A 132 -18.64 -14.58 23.30
C GLN A 132 -17.92 -15.67 22.49
N ALA A 133 -17.16 -15.22 21.49
CA ALA A 133 -16.38 -16.03 20.59
C ALA A 133 -14.89 -15.99 21.00
N LYS A 134 -14.15 -17.05 20.64
CA LYS A 134 -12.72 -17.06 20.84
C LYS A 134 -12.06 -15.98 19.97
N PRO A 135 -11.18 -15.12 20.53
CA PRO A 135 -10.36 -14.20 19.75
C PRO A 135 -9.56 -14.97 18.68
N TRP A 136 -9.49 -14.40 17.49
CA TRP A 136 -8.62 -14.95 16.47
C TRP A 136 -7.15 -14.73 16.83
N LYS A 137 -6.31 -15.71 16.50
CA LYS A 137 -4.87 -15.59 16.71
C LYS A 137 -4.34 -14.38 15.93
N TRP A 138 -3.36 -13.71 16.50
CA TRP A 138 -2.64 -12.65 15.81
C TRP A 138 -2.08 -13.17 14.49
N GLU A 139 -2.23 -12.39 13.44
CA GLU A 139 -1.83 -12.75 12.08
C GLU A 139 -2.48 -14.02 11.50
N SER A 140 -3.59 -14.49 12.07
CA SER A 140 -4.39 -15.53 11.43
C SER A 140 -5.10 -14.98 10.18
N ASN A 141 -5.37 -15.86 9.23
CA ASN A 141 -6.08 -15.49 8.01
C ASN A 141 -7.42 -14.81 8.29
N GLN A 142 -8.15 -15.28 9.31
CA GLN A 142 -9.42 -14.70 9.70
C GLN A 142 -9.27 -13.25 10.19
N LEU A 143 -8.30 -12.99 11.06
CA LEU A 143 -8.08 -11.65 11.58
C LEU A 143 -7.57 -10.70 10.50
N LEU A 144 -6.67 -11.15 9.67
CA LEU A 144 -6.12 -10.37 8.55
C LEU A 144 -7.18 -10.09 7.48
N GLY A 145 -7.98 -11.10 7.09
CA GLY A 145 -9.06 -10.92 6.14
C GLY A 145 -10.13 -9.95 6.65
N MET A 146 -10.57 -10.11 7.89
CA MET A 146 -11.52 -9.17 8.50
C MET A 146 -10.96 -7.76 8.58
N THR A 147 -9.68 -7.61 8.91
CA THR A 147 -9.00 -6.31 8.94
C THR A 147 -8.96 -5.67 7.55
N ALA A 148 -8.63 -6.44 6.52
CA ALA A 148 -8.61 -5.97 5.13
C ALA A 148 -10.01 -5.52 4.68
N PHE A 149 -11.04 -6.33 4.93
CA PHE A 149 -12.42 -6.03 4.59
C PHE A 149 -12.93 -4.75 5.25
N VAL A 150 -12.71 -4.59 6.57
CA VAL A 150 -13.13 -3.39 7.30
C VAL A 150 -12.35 -2.16 6.83
N LYS A 151 -11.05 -2.28 6.60
CA LYS A 151 -10.23 -1.16 6.11
C LYS A 151 -10.58 -0.74 4.69
N LEU A 152 -11.00 -1.67 3.83
CA LEU A 152 -11.47 -1.36 2.48
C LEU A 152 -12.63 -0.36 2.50
N GLN A 153 -13.49 -0.37 3.52
CA GLN A 153 -14.60 0.57 3.64
C GLN A 153 -14.15 2.03 3.84
N SER A 154 -12.85 2.25 4.02
CA SER A 154 -12.22 3.57 4.12
C SER A 154 -11.37 3.92 2.89
N ARG A 155 -11.49 3.15 1.80
CA ARG A 155 -10.75 3.40 0.55
C ARG A 155 -10.99 4.81 0.04
N GLY A 156 -9.92 5.50 -0.37
CA GLY A 156 -9.98 6.88 -0.86
C GLY A 156 -10.17 7.95 0.22
N MET A 157 -10.30 7.55 1.49
CA MET A 157 -10.43 8.51 2.60
C MET A 157 -9.06 8.85 3.18
N PRO A 158 -8.82 10.11 3.55
CA PRO A 158 -7.58 10.49 4.21
C PRO A 158 -7.47 9.81 5.59
N VAL A 159 -6.24 9.53 6.02
CA VAL A 159 -5.97 9.09 7.39
C VAL A 159 -6.43 10.19 8.35
N ASN A 160 -7.26 9.81 9.32
CA ASN A 160 -7.85 10.72 10.30
C ASN A 160 -7.66 10.15 11.72
N VAL A 161 -6.41 9.94 12.10
CA VAL A 161 -6.03 9.43 13.42
C VAL A 161 -5.81 10.61 14.35
N SER A 162 -6.54 10.64 15.47
CA SER A 162 -6.31 11.66 16.50
C SER A 162 -4.98 11.41 17.21
N ILE A 163 -4.18 12.47 17.33
CA ILE A 163 -2.92 12.47 18.06
C ILE A 163 -2.99 13.31 19.35
N ASP A 164 -4.17 13.84 19.67
CA ASP A 164 -4.39 14.71 20.82
C ASP A 164 -4.89 13.96 22.06
N GLY A 165 -4.98 14.67 23.19
CA GLY A 165 -5.49 14.14 24.44
C GLY A 165 -4.71 12.92 24.92
N ALA A 166 -5.41 11.83 25.23
CA ALA A 166 -4.81 10.58 25.72
C ALA A 166 -3.93 9.87 24.66
N ALA A 167 -4.06 10.21 23.38
CA ALA A 167 -3.23 9.67 22.32
C ALA A 167 -1.84 10.35 22.24
N LYS A 168 -1.72 11.60 22.71
CA LYS A 168 -0.52 12.42 22.59
C LYS A 168 0.75 11.76 23.13
N PRO A 169 0.76 11.15 24.34
CA PRO A 169 1.97 10.48 24.84
C PRO A 169 2.45 9.33 23.95
N TYR A 170 1.52 8.60 23.34
CA TYR A 170 1.85 7.51 22.40
C TYR A 170 2.44 8.05 21.11
N TYR A 171 1.87 9.14 20.59
CA TYR A 171 2.37 9.81 19.40
C TYR A 171 3.79 10.35 19.61
N GLU A 172 4.03 11.08 20.72
CA GLU A 172 5.35 11.64 21.02
C GLU A 172 6.40 10.53 21.22
N LYS A 173 6.03 9.44 21.89
CA LYS A 173 6.92 8.27 22.01
C LYS A 173 7.27 7.67 20.66
N GLY A 174 6.29 7.53 19.77
CA GLY A 174 6.49 7.04 18.40
C GLY A 174 7.35 7.99 17.58
N LYS A 175 7.10 9.30 17.67
CA LYS A 175 7.89 10.34 17.01
C LYS A 175 9.35 10.33 17.45
N ASN A 176 9.60 10.24 18.76
CA ASN A 176 10.96 10.15 19.30
C ASN A 176 11.64 8.87 18.79
N PHE A 177 10.93 7.74 18.82
CA PHE A 177 11.45 6.47 18.29
C PHE A 177 11.80 6.56 16.80
N TYR A 178 10.95 7.19 15.99
CA TYR A 178 11.12 7.34 14.55
C TYR A 178 12.36 8.16 14.18
N ASN A 179 12.69 9.17 14.99
CA ASN A 179 13.83 10.07 14.77
C ASN A 179 15.11 9.60 15.45
N GLN A 180 15.04 8.67 16.41
CA GLN A 180 16.19 8.20 17.14
C GLN A 180 17.06 7.27 16.29
N ARG A 181 18.33 7.63 16.15
CA ARG A 181 19.35 6.76 15.53
C ARG A 181 19.68 5.58 16.45
N ARG A 182 19.87 4.41 15.87
CA ARG A 182 20.11 3.18 16.63
C ARG A 182 20.71 2.07 15.78
N GLY A 183 21.13 0.99 16.47
CA GLY A 183 21.76 -0.18 15.88
C GLY A 183 23.19 0.08 15.43
N MET A 184 23.86 -0.95 14.91
CA MET A 184 25.26 -0.87 14.47
C MET A 184 25.48 0.10 13.31
N LEU A 185 24.48 0.32 12.47
CA LEU A 185 24.55 1.25 11.34
C LEU A 185 24.13 2.68 11.72
N ASP A 186 23.83 2.92 13.00
CA ASP A 186 23.41 4.21 13.52
C ASP A 186 22.38 4.93 12.64
N MET A 187 21.29 4.20 12.29
CA MET A 187 20.23 4.67 11.40
C MET A 187 18.95 4.99 12.15
N SER A 188 18.19 5.97 11.65
CA SER A 188 16.82 6.27 12.07
C SER A 188 15.83 6.04 10.94
N CYS A 189 14.54 5.86 11.28
CA CYS A 189 13.49 5.79 10.25
C CYS A 189 13.42 7.10 9.45
N SER A 190 13.52 8.25 10.13
CA SER A 190 13.51 9.57 9.48
C SER A 190 14.69 9.77 8.54
N GLY A 191 15.86 9.22 8.84
CA GLY A 191 17.03 9.31 7.97
C GLY A 191 16.77 8.75 6.55
N CYS A 192 15.98 7.68 6.46
CA CYS A 192 15.58 7.12 5.17
C CYS A 192 14.30 7.75 4.62
N HIS A 193 13.26 7.83 5.42
CA HIS A 193 11.91 8.16 4.94
C HIS A 193 11.57 9.66 4.94
N VAL A 194 12.44 10.52 5.49
CA VAL A 194 12.31 11.99 5.45
C VAL A 194 13.48 12.60 4.70
N GLU A 195 14.71 12.40 5.20
CA GLU A 195 15.90 13.08 4.67
C GLU A 195 16.33 12.52 3.30
N ASN A 196 16.10 11.24 3.05
CA ASN A 196 16.49 10.54 1.83
C ASN A 196 15.29 10.01 1.01
N ALA A 197 14.07 10.45 1.31
CA ALA A 197 12.91 10.11 0.50
C ALA A 197 13.12 10.53 -0.96
N GLY A 198 12.74 9.68 -1.90
CA GLY A 198 12.95 9.89 -3.33
C GLY A 198 14.33 9.49 -3.85
N LYS A 199 15.25 9.05 -2.99
CA LYS A 199 16.55 8.51 -3.41
C LYS A 199 16.51 6.99 -3.55
N MET A 200 17.38 6.47 -4.40
CA MET A 200 17.52 5.02 -4.58
C MET A 200 18.37 4.39 -3.47
N VAL A 201 17.90 3.27 -2.95
CA VAL A 201 18.69 2.35 -2.12
C VAL A 201 18.71 1.01 -2.82
N ARG A 202 19.83 0.66 -3.41
CA ARG A 202 19.95 -0.46 -4.37
C ARG A 202 18.95 -0.28 -5.52
N ALA A 203 18.01 -1.22 -5.69
CA ALA A 203 16.98 -1.17 -6.74
C ALA A 203 15.67 -0.51 -6.29
N ASP A 204 15.55 -0.10 -5.02
CA ASP A 204 14.32 0.42 -4.47
C ASP A 204 14.37 1.93 -4.25
N LEU A 205 13.29 2.60 -4.61
CA LEU A 205 13.09 4.02 -4.36
C LEU A 205 12.55 4.21 -2.94
N LEU A 206 13.24 5.01 -2.12
CA LEU A 206 12.80 5.32 -0.76
C LEU A 206 11.55 6.18 -0.77
N SER A 207 10.49 5.68 -0.17
CA SER A 207 9.23 6.41 0.01
C SER A 207 9.28 7.34 1.22
N ASN A 208 8.28 8.22 1.36
CA ASN A 208 8.05 8.98 2.60
C ASN A 208 7.59 8.12 3.78
N GLY A 209 7.45 6.81 3.65
CA GLY A 209 7.00 5.90 4.70
C GLY A 209 5.52 5.97 5.03
N PHE A 210 4.71 6.65 4.23
CA PHE A 210 3.25 6.64 4.37
C PHE A 210 2.68 5.35 3.81
N SER A 211 1.76 4.75 4.55
CA SER A 211 1.02 3.59 4.08
C SER A 211 0.25 3.92 2.81
N ASN A 212 0.26 2.99 1.86
CA ASN A 212 -0.62 3.03 0.71
C ASN A 212 -2.09 2.89 1.15
N GLY A 213 -3.01 3.11 0.22
CA GLY A 213 -4.42 2.89 0.44
C GLY A 213 -4.75 1.48 0.92
N PHE A 214 -5.96 1.28 1.34
CA PHE A 214 -6.47 -0.02 1.80
C PHE A 214 -7.23 -0.74 0.67
N PRO A 215 -7.13 -2.08 0.62
CA PRO A 215 -6.40 -2.98 1.51
C PRO A 215 -4.89 -2.91 1.30
N THR A 216 -4.13 -3.04 2.38
CA THR A 216 -2.67 -3.05 2.32
C THR A 216 -2.18 -4.45 2.05
N TYR A 217 -1.41 -4.63 0.98
CA TYR A 217 -0.77 -5.88 0.64
C TYR A 217 0.41 -6.18 1.58
N ARG A 218 0.52 -7.41 2.03
CA ARG A 218 1.62 -7.86 2.90
C ARG A 218 2.42 -8.96 2.22
N LEU A 219 3.74 -8.82 2.23
CA LEU A 219 4.68 -9.76 1.64
C LEU A 219 4.50 -11.20 2.18
N LYS A 220 4.07 -11.35 3.42
CA LYS A 220 3.77 -12.66 4.03
C LYS A 220 2.78 -13.51 3.20
N TRP A 221 2.01 -12.90 2.33
CA TRP A 221 0.96 -13.58 1.58
C TRP A 221 1.30 -13.77 0.09
N GLN A 222 2.54 -13.52 -0.27
CA GLN A 222 3.09 -13.86 -1.57
C GLN A 222 3.39 -15.34 -1.67
#